data_3886b3a25f77162aaaf2287aedee06e3
#
_entry.id   3886b3a25f77162aaaf2287aedee06e3
#
_cell.length_a   1.000
_cell.length_b   1.000
_cell.length_c   1.000
_cell.angle_alpha   90.00
_cell.angle_beta   90.00
_cell.angle_gamma   90.00
#
_symmetry.space_group_name_H-M   'P 1'
#
loop_
_entity.id
_entity.type
_entity.pdbx_description
1 polymer ?
#
loop_
_entity_poly.entity_id
_entity_poly.type
_entity_poly.pdbx_seq_one_letter_code
_entity_poly.pdbx_strand_id
1 'polypeptide(L)'
;IQLYNSWYNKNSDKAEDISTLVAIFASEGNADVNAVCDDNIAAFSAAEWNAFSSEEQQKILLQYRLTYLAETEVNWCSALGTVLANDEIVNGVSERGGHPVVRKKMTQWSMRISAYAERLLQGLNEIDWSESIKESQRNWIGKSVGALVKFQVSGSKFQVEVFTTRPDTIFGVTFMTLAPEHD
;
A
#
# COMPACT_ATOMS: atom_id res chain seq x y z
N ILE A 1 0.01 -10.49 -15.44
CA ILE A 1 0.95 -9.97 -16.47
C ILE A 1 0.60 -8.53 -16.80
N GLN A 2 -0.64 -8.21 -17.18
CA GLN A 2 -1.02 -6.83 -17.55
C GLN A 2 -0.76 -5.82 -16.42
N LEU A 3 -1.17 -6.09 -15.20
CA LEU A 3 -0.92 -5.23 -14.04
C LEU A 3 0.58 -5.12 -13.69
N TYR A 4 1.34 -6.19 -13.93
CA TYR A 4 2.79 -6.16 -13.74
C TYR A 4 3.48 -5.24 -14.76
N ASN A 5 2.95 -5.13 -15.97
CA ASN A 5 3.46 -4.23 -17.01
C ASN A 5 2.80 -2.85 -16.99
N SER A 6 2.19 -2.46 -15.85
CA SER A 6 1.51 -1.18 -15.72
C SER A 6 1.96 -0.44 -14.47
N TRP A 7 1.92 0.88 -14.53
CA TRP A 7 2.08 1.82 -13.42
C TRP A 7 0.90 2.80 -13.41
N TYR A 8 0.61 3.42 -12.28
CA TYR A 8 -0.49 4.40 -12.19
C TYR A 8 0.04 5.83 -12.27
N ASN A 9 -0.30 6.51 -13.36
CA ASN A 9 0.02 7.91 -13.58
C ASN A 9 -1.08 8.80 -12.97
N LYS A 10 -0.74 9.54 -11.92
CA LYS A 10 -1.69 10.45 -11.23
C LYS A 10 -2.07 11.65 -12.09
N ASN A 11 -1.23 12.07 -13.04
CA ASN A 11 -1.54 13.19 -13.91
C ASN A 11 -2.63 12.86 -14.93
N SER A 12 -2.61 11.64 -15.47
CA SER A 12 -3.65 11.15 -16.39
C SER A 12 -4.77 10.39 -15.70
N ASP A 13 -4.65 10.15 -14.39
CA ASP A 13 -5.57 9.40 -13.53
C ASP A 13 -5.91 8.01 -14.08
N LYS A 14 -4.90 7.29 -14.60
CA LYS A 14 -5.06 5.95 -15.17
C LYS A 14 -3.79 5.12 -15.12
N ALA A 15 -3.96 3.81 -15.30
CA ALA A 15 -2.85 2.92 -15.54
C ALA A 15 -2.29 3.11 -16.95
N GLU A 16 -0.97 3.14 -17.05
CA GLU A 16 -0.23 3.23 -18.31
C GLU A 16 0.78 2.09 -18.40
N ASP A 17 1.24 1.78 -19.61
CA ASP A 17 2.25 0.76 -19.82
C ASP A 17 3.57 1.17 -19.18
N ILE A 18 4.29 0.23 -18.58
CA ILE A 18 5.55 0.48 -17.86
C ILE A 18 6.63 1.07 -18.78
N SER A 19 6.56 0.83 -20.08
CA SER A 19 7.49 1.41 -21.04
C SER A 19 7.43 2.93 -21.12
N THR A 20 6.25 3.53 -20.85
CA THR A 20 6.11 4.99 -20.79
C THR A 20 6.89 5.56 -19.62
N LEU A 21 6.87 4.89 -18.47
CA LEU A 21 7.67 5.28 -17.30
C LEU A 21 9.17 5.12 -17.56
N VAL A 22 9.58 4.04 -18.20
CA VAL A 22 10.97 3.81 -18.61
C VAL A 22 11.46 4.93 -19.52
N ALA A 23 10.63 5.40 -20.48
CA ALA A 23 10.96 6.53 -21.34
C ALA A 23 11.15 7.83 -20.57
N ILE A 24 10.27 8.11 -19.58
CA ILE A 24 10.40 9.28 -18.69
C ILE A 24 11.71 9.20 -17.89
N PHE A 25 11.99 8.07 -17.27
CA PHE A 25 13.22 7.89 -16.49
C PHE A 25 14.49 8.07 -17.35
N ALA A 26 14.45 7.60 -18.59
CA ALA A 26 15.57 7.72 -19.50
C ALA A 26 15.84 9.15 -19.99
N SER A 27 14.81 10.01 -20.02
CA SER A 27 14.92 11.40 -20.48
C SER A 27 15.04 12.43 -19.32
N GLU A 28 14.37 12.19 -18.20
CA GLU A 28 14.16 13.20 -17.14
C GLU A 28 14.56 12.71 -15.74
N GLY A 29 14.64 11.38 -15.52
CA GLY A 29 14.78 10.79 -14.19
C GLY A 29 13.41 10.65 -13.50
N ASN A 30 13.39 10.55 -12.16
CA ASN A 30 12.15 10.31 -11.42
C ASN A 30 11.67 11.48 -10.57
N ALA A 31 12.39 12.62 -10.53
CA ALA A 31 12.09 13.72 -9.60
C ALA A 31 10.69 14.31 -9.77
N ASP A 32 10.20 14.43 -11.01
CA ASP A 32 8.91 15.04 -11.35
C ASP A 32 7.83 14.01 -11.68
N VAL A 33 8.09 12.73 -11.44
CA VAL A 33 7.13 11.66 -11.72
C VAL A 33 6.03 11.60 -10.67
N ASN A 34 4.82 11.92 -11.07
CA ASN A 34 3.64 11.85 -10.21
C ASN A 34 2.92 10.51 -10.38
N ALA A 35 3.40 9.51 -9.65
CA ALA A 35 2.91 8.13 -9.70
C ALA A 35 2.34 7.66 -8.36
N VAL A 36 1.55 6.59 -8.39
CA VAL A 36 1.31 5.78 -7.19
C VAL A 36 2.42 4.72 -7.12
N CYS A 37 3.28 4.85 -6.13
CA CYS A 37 4.48 4.03 -5.98
C CYS A 37 4.75 3.77 -4.48
N ASP A 38 5.82 3.05 -4.19
CA ASP A 38 6.29 2.88 -2.80
C ASP A 38 6.77 4.22 -2.22
N ASP A 39 6.78 4.32 -0.88
CA ASP A 39 7.36 5.45 -0.17
C ASP A 39 8.90 5.39 -0.22
N ASN A 40 9.53 6.54 -0.09
CA ASN A 40 10.99 6.68 0.04
C ASN A 40 11.82 6.14 -1.15
N ILE A 41 11.30 6.24 -2.37
CA ILE A 41 12.11 5.96 -3.56
C ILE A 41 13.18 7.04 -3.69
N ALA A 42 14.44 6.62 -3.81
CA ALA A 42 15.55 7.55 -4.02
C ALA A 42 15.38 8.32 -5.34
N ALA A 43 15.65 9.62 -5.30
CA ALA A 43 15.68 10.43 -6.51
C ALA A 43 16.90 10.07 -7.37
N PHE A 44 16.70 10.01 -8.68
CA PHE A 44 17.76 9.78 -9.66
C PHE A 44 17.51 10.61 -10.93
N SER A 45 18.60 10.99 -11.58
CA SER A 45 18.60 11.69 -12.86
C SER A 45 18.51 10.71 -14.04
N ALA A 46 18.23 11.24 -15.24
CA ALA A 46 18.28 10.45 -16.47
C ALA A 46 19.65 9.80 -16.71
N ALA A 47 20.74 10.49 -16.38
CA ALA A 47 22.09 9.95 -16.52
C ALA A 47 22.34 8.74 -15.61
N GLU A 48 21.90 8.82 -14.36
CA GLU A 48 21.98 7.71 -13.40
C GLU A 48 21.10 6.53 -13.83
N TRP A 49 19.87 6.80 -14.25
CA TRP A 49 18.99 5.75 -14.78
C TRP A 49 19.63 4.96 -15.93
N ASN A 50 20.22 5.68 -16.88
CA ASN A 50 20.87 5.07 -18.05
C ASN A 50 22.18 4.34 -17.70
N ALA A 51 22.77 4.63 -16.54
CA ALA A 51 23.96 3.96 -16.03
C ALA A 51 23.64 2.73 -15.16
N PHE A 52 22.40 2.60 -14.66
CA PHE A 52 21.99 1.45 -13.87
C PHE A 52 22.02 0.15 -14.69
N SER A 53 22.40 -0.92 -14.04
CA SER A 53 22.27 -2.26 -14.60
C SER A 53 20.80 -2.62 -14.83
N SER A 54 20.53 -3.56 -15.73
CA SER A 54 19.17 -4.05 -15.96
C SER A 54 18.48 -4.57 -14.69
N GLU A 55 19.24 -5.16 -13.77
CA GLU A 55 18.71 -5.65 -12.49
C GLU A 55 18.30 -4.49 -11.58
N GLU A 56 19.11 -3.45 -11.48
CA GLU A 56 18.79 -2.25 -10.69
C GLU A 56 17.56 -1.53 -11.24
N GLN A 57 17.49 -1.36 -12.56
CA GLN A 57 16.31 -0.78 -13.21
C GLN A 57 15.04 -1.58 -12.90
N GLN A 58 15.08 -2.92 -12.95
CA GLN A 58 13.93 -3.75 -12.63
C GLN A 58 13.52 -3.66 -11.16
N LYS A 59 14.47 -3.54 -10.22
CA LYS A 59 14.19 -3.30 -8.80
C LYS A 59 13.48 -1.96 -8.58
N ILE A 60 13.93 -0.91 -9.26
CA ILE A 60 13.29 0.41 -9.19
C ILE A 60 11.87 0.34 -9.81
N LEU A 61 11.73 -0.24 -10.99
CA LEU A 61 10.43 -0.36 -11.66
C LEU A 61 9.42 -1.15 -10.82
N LEU A 62 9.86 -2.15 -10.05
CA LEU A 62 8.98 -2.92 -9.18
C LEU A 62 8.26 -2.03 -8.14
N GLN A 63 8.90 -0.95 -7.70
CA GLN A 63 8.33 0.01 -6.76
C GLN A 63 7.20 0.87 -7.36
N TYR A 64 7.09 0.93 -8.68
CA TYR A 64 6.05 1.66 -9.42
C TYR A 64 4.97 0.77 -10.00
N ARG A 65 5.24 -0.53 -10.19
CA ARG A 65 4.30 -1.46 -10.81
C ARG A 65 3.04 -1.62 -9.98
N LEU A 66 1.90 -1.87 -10.64
CA LEU A 66 0.63 -2.16 -9.98
C LEU A 66 0.58 -3.54 -9.31
N THR A 67 1.51 -4.42 -9.65
CA THR A 67 1.71 -5.72 -8.99
C THR A 67 3.16 -5.82 -8.54
N TYR A 68 3.38 -6.16 -7.31
CA TYR A 68 4.69 -6.21 -6.67
C TYR A 68 4.79 -7.39 -5.70
N LEU A 69 6.01 -7.71 -5.29
CA LEU A 69 6.27 -8.71 -4.26
C LEU A 69 6.40 -8.02 -2.90
N ALA A 70 5.70 -8.54 -1.91
CA ALA A 70 5.78 -8.09 -0.53
C ALA A 70 5.89 -9.27 0.43
N GLU A 71 6.65 -9.11 1.49
CA GLU A 71 6.58 -10.02 2.64
C GLU A 71 5.32 -9.70 3.44
N THR A 72 4.47 -10.70 3.60
CA THR A 72 3.25 -10.58 4.38
C THR A 72 3.06 -11.81 5.27
N GLU A 73 2.37 -11.63 6.38
CA GLU A 73 1.95 -12.75 7.21
C GLU A 73 0.78 -13.46 6.57
N VAL A 74 0.96 -14.76 6.36
CA VAL A 74 -0.05 -15.65 5.77
C VAL A 74 -0.41 -16.77 6.73
N ASN A 75 -1.60 -17.30 6.55
CA ASN A 75 -2.07 -18.49 7.28
C ASN A 75 -1.58 -19.75 6.55
N TRP A 76 -0.51 -20.32 7.02
CA TRP A 76 0.10 -21.50 6.42
C TRP A 76 -0.41 -22.79 7.06
N CYS A 77 -0.89 -23.71 6.25
CA CYS A 77 -1.25 -25.06 6.63
C CYS A 77 -0.27 -26.07 6.06
N SER A 78 0.62 -26.62 6.91
CA SER A 78 1.67 -27.55 6.46
C SER A 78 1.10 -28.86 5.94
N ALA A 79 -0.01 -29.34 6.49
CA ALA A 79 -0.66 -30.59 6.07
C ALA A 79 -1.29 -30.48 4.68
N LEU A 80 -1.84 -29.31 4.34
CA LEU A 80 -2.41 -29.03 3.02
C LEU A 80 -1.37 -28.48 2.04
N GLY A 81 -0.20 -28.03 2.52
CA GLY A 81 0.86 -27.46 1.72
C GLY A 81 0.50 -26.14 1.04
N THR A 82 -0.41 -25.35 1.65
CA THR A 82 -0.94 -24.13 1.04
C THR A 82 -1.21 -23.03 2.05
N VAL A 83 -1.34 -21.80 1.55
CA VAL A 83 -1.85 -20.64 2.28
C VAL A 83 -3.37 -20.67 2.25
N LEU A 84 -4.00 -20.34 3.39
CA LEU A 84 -5.44 -20.30 3.57
C LEU A 84 -5.94 -18.87 3.77
N ALA A 85 -7.10 -18.56 3.21
CA ALA A 85 -7.83 -17.34 3.52
C ALA A 85 -8.37 -17.37 4.96
N ASN A 86 -8.73 -16.21 5.52
CA ASN A 86 -9.20 -16.15 6.90
C ASN A 86 -10.49 -16.95 7.13
N ASP A 87 -11.38 -16.98 6.16
CA ASP A 87 -12.67 -17.71 6.16
C ASP A 87 -12.49 -19.23 6.02
N GLU A 88 -11.33 -19.71 5.60
CA GLU A 88 -10.98 -21.14 5.56
C GLU A 88 -10.40 -21.66 6.91
N ILE A 89 -10.42 -20.81 7.94
CA ILE A 89 -9.87 -21.14 9.26
C ILE A 89 -10.95 -21.02 10.32
N VAL A 90 -11.18 -22.12 11.02
CA VAL A 90 -12.14 -22.20 12.13
C VAL A 90 -11.40 -22.65 13.38
N ASN A 91 -11.44 -21.86 14.45
CA ASN A 91 -10.76 -22.17 15.74
C ASN A 91 -9.27 -22.53 15.59
N GLY A 92 -8.54 -21.87 14.68
CA GLY A 92 -7.10 -22.07 14.48
C GLY A 92 -6.72 -23.30 13.64
N VAL A 93 -7.71 -23.99 13.06
CA VAL A 93 -7.50 -25.12 12.17
C VAL A 93 -8.16 -24.87 10.81
N SER A 94 -7.67 -25.55 9.78
CA SER A 94 -8.28 -25.49 8.45
C SER A 94 -9.69 -26.10 8.47
N GLU A 95 -10.65 -25.44 7.86
CA GLU A 95 -12.00 -25.98 7.66
C GLU A 95 -11.93 -27.34 6.95
N ARG A 96 -11.06 -27.43 5.96
CA ARG A 96 -10.79 -28.66 5.23
C ARG A 96 -9.78 -29.54 5.98
N GLY A 97 -10.25 -30.57 6.62
CA GLY A 97 -9.44 -31.61 7.26
C GLY A 97 -9.00 -31.33 8.70
N GLY A 98 -9.35 -30.17 9.27
CA GLY A 98 -9.08 -29.85 10.69
C GLY A 98 -7.60 -29.77 11.05
N HIS A 99 -6.74 -29.38 10.12
CA HIS A 99 -5.30 -29.34 10.32
C HIS A 99 -4.85 -28.02 10.97
N PRO A 100 -3.83 -28.02 11.86
CA PRO A 100 -3.32 -26.82 12.47
C PRO A 100 -2.82 -25.80 11.44
N VAL A 101 -3.15 -24.52 11.67
CA VAL A 101 -2.75 -23.38 10.84
C VAL A 101 -1.81 -22.49 11.66
N VAL A 102 -0.70 -22.08 11.06
CA VAL A 102 0.28 -21.20 11.69
C VAL A 102 0.46 -19.92 10.90
N ARG A 103 0.69 -18.80 11.58
CA ARG A 103 1.12 -17.56 10.95
C ARG A 103 2.57 -17.69 10.49
N LYS A 104 2.84 -17.33 9.25
CA LYS A 104 4.17 -17.39 8.65
C LYS A 104 4.38 -16.21 7.71
N LYS A 105 5.54 -15.56 7.81
CA LYS A 105 5.96 -14.56 6.82
C LYS A 105 6.37 -15.26 5.53
N MET A 106 5.78 -14.84 4.42
CA MET A 106 6.09 -15.36 3.08
C MET A 106 6.00 -14.23 2.06
N THR A 107 6.87 -14.28 1.06
CA THR A 107 6.77 -13.38 -0.09
C THR A 107 5.54 -13.75 -0.92
N GLN A 108 4.66 -12.78 -1.12
CA GLN A 108 3.42 -12.93 -1.86
C GLN A 108 3.32 -11.85 -2.95
N TRP A 109 2.64 -12.19 -4.03
CA TRP A 109 2.21 -11.19 -5.00
C TRP A 109 1.12 -10.31 -4.40
N SER A 110 1.36 -9.01 -4.43
CA SER A 110 0.41 -8.00 -3.97
C SER A 110 -0.01 -7.11 -5.14
N MET A 111 -1.23 -6.59 -5.06
CA MET A 111 -1.76 -5.62 -6.02
C MET A 111 -1.94 -4.27 -5.34
N ARG A 112 -1.50 -3.20 -5.98
CA ARG A 112 -1.60 -1.83 -5.47
C ARG A 112 -3.02 -1.28 -5.70
N ILE A 113 -4.00 -1.90 -5.05
CA ILE A 113 -5.43 -1.56 -5.20
C ILE A 113 -5.74 -0.14 -4.75
N SER A 114 -5.00 0.39 -3.77
CA SER A 114 -5.14 1.76 -3.27
C SER A 114 -4.89 2.83 -4.35
N ALA A 115 -4.19 2.50 -5.44
CA ALA A 115 -4.01 3.38 -6.58
C ALA A 115 -5.34 3.86 -7.21
N TYR A 116 -6.39 3.07 -7.09
CA TYR A 116 -7.71 3.34 -7.64
C TYR A 116 -8.73 3.87 -6.62
N ALA A 117 -8.35 3.98 -5.35
CA ALA A 117 -9.28 4.31 -4.27
C ALA A 117 -10.02 5.63 -4.50
N GLU A 118 -9.29 6.70 -4.83
CA GLU A 118 -9.89 8.02 -5.06
C GLU A 118 -10.79 8.02 -6.30
N ARG A 119 -10.34 7.41 -7.39
CA ARG A 119 -11.12 7.27 -8.61
C ARG A 119 -12.40 6.48 -8.42
N LEU A 120 -12.34 5.40 -7.61
CA LEU A 120 -13.53 4.62 -7.26
C LEU A 120 -14.53 5.45 -6.45
N LEU A 121 -14.06 6.24 -5.48
CA LEU A 121 -14.91 7.13 -4.69
C LEU A 121 -15.60 8.18 -5.56
N GLN A 122 -14.87 8.81 -6.47
CA GLN A 122 -15.42 9.81 -7.40
C GLN A 122 -16.46 9.18 -8.34
N GLY A 123 -16.18 7.98 -8.87
CA GLY A 123 -17.10 7.26 -9.75
C GLY A 123 -18.43 6.90 -9.10
N LEU A 124 -18.50 6.77 -7.77
CA LEU A 124 -19.78 6.57 -7.07
C LEU A 124 -20.78 7.71 -7.26
N ASN A 125 -20.31 8.90 -7.59
CA ASN A 125 -21.19 10.05 -7.83
C ASN A 125 -21.87 10.00 -9.21
N GLU A 126 -21.30 9.24 -10.14
CA GLU A 126 -21.76 9.18 -11.55
C GLU A 126 -22.65 7.98 -11.82
N ILE A 127 -22.54 6.91 -11.04
CA ILE A 127 -23.29 5.68 -11.25
C ILE A 127 -24.68 5.74 -10.63
N ASP A 128 -25.66 5.11 -11.30
CA ASP A 128 -27.03 4.98 -10.83
C ASP A 128 -27.21 3.75 -9.92
N TRP A 129 -26.62 3.85 -8.71
CA TRP A 129 -26.78 2.86 -7.64
C TRP A 129 -27.56 3.44 -6.47
N SER A 130 -28.23 2.57 -5.70
CA SER A 130 -28.87 3.01 -4.47
C SER A 130 -27.84 3.57 -3.47
N GLU A 131 -28.26 4.55 -2.67
CA GLU A 131 -27.37 5.17 -1.66
C GLU A 131 -26.83 4.15 -0.64
N SER A 132 -27.59 3.12 -0.30
CA SER A 132 -27.13 2.05 0.59
C SER A 132 -25.92 1.31 0.03
N ILE A 133 -25.90 1.03 -1.28
CA ILE A 133 -24.75 0.37 -1.95
C ILE A 133 -23.58 1.34 -2.02
N LYS A 134 -23.82 2.59 -2.40
CA LYS A 134 -22.77 3.62 -2.46
C LYS A 134 -22.10 3.82 -1.10
N GLU A 135 -22.88 3.87 -0.03
CA GLU A 135 -22.35 4.02 1.32
C GLU A 135 -21.53 2.81 1.76
N SER A 136 -21.97 1.59 1.44
CA SER A 136 -21.19 0.39 1.68
C SER A 136 -19.83 0.43 0.96
N GLN A 137 -19.77 0.94 -0.28
CA GLN A 137 -18.52 1.11 -1.03
C GLN A 137 -17.63 2.19 -0.41
N ARG A 138 -18.20 3.35 0.00
CA ARG A 138 -17.45 4.41 0.69
C ARG A 138 -16.81 3.90 1.99
N ASN A 139 -17.59 3.17 2.78
CA ASN A 139 -17.12 2.57 4.03
C ASN A 139 -16.04 1.51 3.81
N TRP A 140 -16.16 0.72 2.75
CA TRP A 140 -15.15 -0.28 2.39
C TRP A 140 -13.82 0.36 1.98
N ILE A 141 -13.85 1.43 1.19
CA ILE A 141 -12.65 2.16 0.79
C ILE A 141 -12.05 2.89 1.99
N GLY A 142 -12.88 3.41 2.89
CA GLY A 142 -12.49 3.90 4.21
C GLY A 142 -11.58 5.14 4.15
N LYS A 143 -11.86 6.11 3.25
CA LYS A 143 -11.07 7.36 3.18
C LYS A 143 -11.16 8.11 4.51
N SER A 144 -10.01 8.29 5.16
CA SER A 144 -9.89 9.09 6.38
C SER A 144 -9.20 10.42 6.08
N VAL A 145 -9.73 11.49 6.67
CA VAL A 145 -9.13 12.83 6.62
C VAL A 145 -8.77 13.24 8.04
N GLY A 146 -7.54 13.69 8.24
CA GLY A 146 -7.04 14.05 9.56
C GLY A 146 -5.72 14.80 9.51
N ALA A 147 -5.02 14.85 10.62
CA ALA A 147 -3.75 15.52 10.77
C ALA A 147 -2.67 14.56 11.32
N LEU A 148 -1.45 14.70 10.83
CA LEU A 148 -0.27 14.13 11.44
C LEU A 148 0.22 15.07 12.53
N VAL A 149 0.39 14.55 13.73
CA VAL A 149 0.82 15.29 14.91
C VAL A 149 2.07 14.67 15.49
N LYS A 150 3.08 15.48 15.76
CA LYS A 150 4.33 15.05 16.38
C LYS A 150 4.35 15.41 17.85
N PHE A 151 4.45 14.40 18.70
CA PHE A 151 4.64 14.57 20.13
C PHE A 151 6.13 14.45 20.48
N GLN A 152 6.66 15.47 21.12
CA GLN A 152 8.03 15.46 21.63
C GLN A 152 8.05 14.85 23.02
N VAL A 153 8.83 13.79 23.20
CA VAL A 153 9.05 13.22 24.54
C VAL A 153 10.01 14.09 25.32
N SER A 154 9.55 14.63 26.47
CA SER A 154 10.35 15.51 27.31
C SER A 154 11.63 14.84 27.76
N GLY A 155 12.74 15.54 27.63
CA GLY A 155 14.05 15.02 28.02
C GLY A 155 14.73 14.06 27.03
N SER A 156 14.14 13.84 25.87
CA SER A 156 14.72 13.02 24.81
C SER A 156 14.65 13.70 23.45
N LYS A 157 15.37 13.16 22.46
CA LYS A 157 15.23 13.54 21.05
C LYS A 157 14.14 12.73 20.34
N PHE A 158 13.50 11.82 21.04
CA PHE A 158 12.49 10.95 20.50
C PHE A 158 11.19 11.70 20.25
N GLN A 159 10.61 11.53 19.06
CA GLN A 159 9.32 12.07 18.66
C GLN A 159 8.41 10.92 18.27
N VAL A 160 7.17 10.99 18.71
CA VAL A 160 6.11 10.07 18.28
C VAL A 160 5.22 10.80 17.28
N GLU A 161 5.14 10.29 16.07
CA GLU A 161 4.23 10.79 15.06
C GLU A 161 2.94 9.95 15.08
N VAL A 162 1.79 10.62 15.17
CA VAL A 162 0.48 9.98 15.20
C VAL A 162 -0.45 10.63 14.17
N PHE A 163 -1.28 9.83 13.53
CA PHE A 163 -2.37 10.32 12.71
C PHE A 163 -3.66 10.38 13.54
N THR A 164 -4.39 11.49 13.48
CA THR A 164 -5.69 11.63 14.13
C THR A 164 -6.73 12.23 13.19
N THR A 165 -7.94 11.67 13.20
CA THR A 165 -9.11 12.25 12.53
C THR A 165 -9.78 13.35 13.36
N ARG A 166 -9.37 13.53 14.61
CA ARG A 166 -9.91 14.51 15.56
C ARG A 166 -8.81 15.41 16.14
N PRO A 167 -8.16 16.24 15.30
CA PRO A 167 -7.11 17.15 15.77
C PRO A 167 -7.62 18.20 16.78
N ASP A 168 -8.90 18.48 16.78
CA ASP A 168 -9.58 19.36 17.73
C ASP A 168 -9.49 18.87 19.19
N THR A 169 -9.34 17.57 19.40
CA THR A 169 -9.27 16.96 20.75
C THR A 169 -7.87 16.89 21.34
N ILE A 170 -6.84 17.29 20.59
CA ILE A 170 -5.43 17.10 20.97
C ILE A 170 -5.07 17.79 22.30
N PHE A 171 -5.70 18.92 22.60
CA PHE A 171 -5.47 19.68 23.83
C PHE A 171 -5.98 18.97 25.09
N GLY A 172 -6.79 17.93 24.94
CA GLY A 172 -7.25 17.07 26.03
C GLY A 172 -6.40 15.81 26.25
N VAL A 173 -5.32 15.62 25.50
CA VAL A 173 -4.44 14.46 25.64
C VAL A 173 -3.66 14.54 26.94
N THR A 174 -3.81 13.53 27.81
CA THR A 174 -3.12 13.45 29.11
C THR A 174 -2.08 12.34 29.17
N PHE A 175 -2.19 11.30 28.32
CA PHE A 175 -1.22 10.20 28.20
C PHE A 175 -1.26 9.61 26.80
N MET A 176 -0.23 8.85 26.48
CA MET A 176 -0.11 8.11 25.21
C MET A 176 0.38 6.69 25.50
N THR A 177 -0.22 5.73 24.83
CA THR A 177 0.22 4.32 24.87
C THR A 177 0.68 3.92 23.47
N LEU A 178 1.86 3.35 23.39
CA LEU A 178 2.41 2.80 22.15
C LEU A 178 2.21 1.28 22.13
N ALA A 179 1.97 0.74 20.93
CA ALA A 179 1.98 -0.71 20.74
C ALA A 179 3.41 -1.25 20.92
N PRO A 180 3.58 -2.50 21.39
CA PRO A 180 4.91 -3.10 21.53
C PRO A 180 5.68 -3.19 20.21
N GLU A 181 4.96 -3.20 19.08
CA GLU A 181 5.48 -3.30 17.72
C GLU A 181 5.74 -1.95 17.06
N HIS A 182 5.58 -0.85 17.81
CA HIS A 182 5.85 0.50 17.28
C HIS A 182 7.35 0.70 17.07
N ASP A 183 7.75 1.16 15.89
CA ASP A 183 9.13 1.47 15.51
C ASP A 183 9.74 2.65 16.29
#